data_47ce3ab614fb1823f3afc69462c7deb1
#
_entry.id   47ce3ab614fb1823f3afc69462c7deb1
#
_cell.length_a   1.000
_cell.length_b   1.000
_cell.length_c   1.000
_cell.angle_alpha   90.00
_cell.angle_beta   90.00
_cell.angle_gamma   90.00
#
_symmetry.space_group_name_H-M   'P 1'
#
loop_
_entity.id
_entity.type
_entity.pdbx_description
1 polymer ?
#
loop_
_entity_poly.entity_id
_entity_poly.type
_entity_poly.pdbx_seq_one_letter_code
_entity_poly.pdbx_strand_id
1 'polypeptide(L)'
;SAACWASSTWSSARAPRCCARIRQSTLHTLNDAMRKVDSVHRRAGSVHGCALFRGSEMLTFVEDVGRHNAIDTIAGWMWMHGDAPLGQGGDKVFYTTGRLTSEMVTKAAQLGVPIVISRNGVTQMGYELATKLGMTLFGRASQRHFICYCGFDRFDAEPEPERPAVRVVSSS
;
A
#
# COMPACT_ATOMS: atom_id res chain seq x y z
N SER A 1 24.08 22.70 -8.02
CA SER A 1 25.21 21.81 -7.72
C SER A 1 24.70 20.39 -7.53
N ALA A 2 25.05 19.54 -8.50
CA ALA A 2 24.62 18.15 -8.62
C ALA A 2 25.54 17.23 -7.79
N ALA A 3 25.50 17.30 -6.47
CA ALA A 3 26.42 16.53 -5.64
C ALA A 3 25.81 16.03 -4.31
N CYS A 4 24.54 15.58 -4.33
CA CYS A 4 23.96 14.99 -3.13
C CYS A 4 23.39 13.57 -3.33
N TRP A 5 23.80 12.87 -4.41
CA TRP A 5 23.24 11.54 -4.76
C TRP A 5 24.20 10.38 -4.52
N ALA A 6 25.42 10.61 -4.02
CA ALA A 6 26.46 9.59 -4.08
C ALA A 6 27.13 9.21 -2.76
N SER A 7 26.55 9.43 -1.59
CA SER A 7 27.16 8.87 -0.38
C SER A 7 26.21 8.86 0.82
N SER A 8 25.14 8.09 0.78
CA SER A 8 24.49 7.65 2.00
C SER A 8 24.36 6.12 1.96
N THR A 9 25.21 5.53 2.74
CA THR A 9 25.24 4.10 3.04
C THR A 9 23.85 3.57 3.33
N TRP A 10 23.36 2.68 2.50
CA TRP A 10 22.09 1.95 2.59
C TRP A 10 21.89 1.17 3.90
N SER A 11 22.89 1.16 4.79
CA SER A 11 22.86 0.33 6.01
C SER A 11 22.07 0.91 7.18
N SER A 12 21.48 2.11 7.06
CA SER A 12 20.72 2.74 8.15
C SER A 12 19.29 3.20 7.79
N ALA A 13 18.81 2.94 6.60
CA ALA A 13 17.45 3.26 6.21
C ALA A 13 16.45 2.26 6.81
N ARG A 14 16.28 2.29 8.14
CA ARG A 14 15.04 1.77 8.73
C ARG A 14 13.92 2.69 8.28
N ALA A 15 12.79 2.09 7.87
CA ALA A 15 11.56 2.85 7.69
C ALA A 15 11.38 3.78 8.90
N PRO A 16 10.97 5.04 8.69
CA PRO A 16 10.82 5.96 9.80
C PRO A 16 10.01 5.28 10.90
N ARG A 17 10.45 5.42 12.15
CA ARG A 17 9.72 4.92 13.33
C ARG A 17 8.45 5.75 13.50
N CYS A 18 7.63 5.77 12.47
CA CYS A 18 6.37 6.46 12.47
C CYS A 18 5.32 5.53 13.06
N CYS A 19 4.50 6.10 13.93
CA CYS A 19 3.40 5.41 14.62
C CYS A 19 2.22 5.05 13.70
N ALA A 20 2.42 4.99 12.37
CA ALA A 20 1.37 4.61 11.45
C ALA A 20 0.91 3.18 11.76
N ARG A 21 -0.32 3.07 12.20
CA ARG A 21 -1.04 1.81 12.40
C ARG A 21 -2.23 1.78 11.46
N ILE A 22 -2.61 0.59 11.07
CA ILE A 22 -3.80 0.38 10.24
C ILE A 22 -4.74 -0.61 10.92
N ARG A 23 -5.98 -0.21 11.10
CA ARG A 23 -7.04 -1.09 11.59
C ARG A 23 -7.58 -1.95 10.45
N GLN A 24 -8.07 -3.12 10.79
CA GLN A 24 -8.70 -4.01 9.81
C GLN A 24 -9.88 -3.33 9.09
N SER A 25 -10.72 -2.60 9.80
CA SER A 25 -11.81 -1.82 9.23
C SER A 25 -11.34 -0.76 8.24
N THR A 26 -10.23 -0.07 8.56
CA THR A 26 -9.61 0.90 7.65
C THR A 26 -9.15 0.21 6.37
N LEU A 27 -8.45 -0.93 6.46
CA LEU A 27 -8.00 -1.69 5.29
C LEU A 27 -9.18 -2.09 4.38
N HIS A 28 -10.30 -2.51 4.97
CA HIS A 28 -11.52 -2.79 4.20
C HIS A 28 -12.07 -1.55 3.51
N THR A 29 -12.07 -0.40 4.21
CA THR A 29 -12.49 0.89 3.63
C THR A 29 -11.62 1.28 2.43
N LEU A 30 -10.29 1.10 2.52
CA LEU A 30 -9.38 1.35 1.40
C LEU A 30 -9.68 0.44 0.20
N ASN A 31 -9.90 -0.86 0.44
CA ASN A 31 -10.29 -1.79 -0.61
C ASN A 31 -11.60 -1.39 -1.30
N ASP A 32 -12.60 -0.94 -0.53
CA ASP A 32 -13.88 -0.50 -1.06
C ASP A 32 -13.75 0.83 -1.82
N ALA A 33 -12.93 1.76 -1.34
CA ALA A 33 -12.62 3.01 -2.04
C ALA A 33 -12.01 2.71 -3.42
N MET A 34 -11.00 1.83 -3.47
CA MET A 34 -10.35 1.43 -4.73
C MET A 34 -11.30 0.72 -5.70
N ARG A 35 -12.33 0.05 -5.20
CA ARG A 35 -13.36 -0.58 -6.06
C ARG A 35 -14.33 0.44 -6.66
N LYS A 36 -14.57 1.55 -6.00
CA LYS A 36 -15.49 2.60 -6.43
C LYS A 36 -14.87 3.57 -7.41
N VAL A 37 -13.54 3.66 -7.46
CA VAL A 37 -12.84 4.53 -8.41
C VAL A 37 -13.24 4.15 -9.85
N ASP A 38 -13.64 5.13 -10.64
CA ASP A 38 -13.77 4.95 -12.09
C ASP A 38 -12.37 4.83 -12.70
N SER A 39 -12.06 3.65 -13.19
CA SER A 39 -10.69 3.25 -13.50
C SER A 39 -10.63 2.62 -14.88
N VAL A 40 -9.63 3.01 -15.65
CA VAL A 40 -9.31 2.41 -16.95
C VAL A 40 -8.97 0.93 -16.78
N HIS A 41 -8.32 0.56 -15.66
CA HIS A 41 -8.03 -0.84 -15.33
C HIS A 41 -9.31 -1.70 -15.29
N ARG A 42 -10.43 -1.18 -14.78
CA ARG A 42 -11.72 -1.90 -14.77
C ARG A 42 -12.30 -2.11 -16.16
N ARG A 43 -12.05 -1.17 -17.07
CA ARG A 43 -12.59 -1.19 -18.44
C ARG A 43 -11.69 -1.98 -19.40
N ALA A 44 -10.39 -1.84 -19.28
CA ALA A 44 -9.43 -2.36 -20.26
C ALA A 44 -8.44 -3.39 -19.69
N GLY A 45 -8.30 -3.52 -18.37
CA GLY A 45 -7.42 -4.50 -17.72
C GLY A 45 -5.92 -4.30 -17.91
N SER A 46 -5.50 -3.33 -18.71
CA SER A 46 -4.11 -3.20 -19.20
C SER A 46 -3.27 -2.15 -18.46
N VAL A 47 -3.78 -1.56 -17.40
CA VAL A 47 -3.08 -0.55 -16.59
C VAL A 47 -3.03 -0.96 -15.12
N HIS A 48 -2.10 -0.35 -14.38
CA HIS A 48 -1.99 -0.50 -12.93
C HIS A 48 -2.50 0.75 -12.24
N GLY A 49 -3.45 0.58 -11.30
CA GLY A 49 -3.92 1.64 -10.43
C GLY A 49 -3.09 1.69 -9.15
N CYS A 50 -2.63 2.87 -8.79
CA CYS A 50 -1.95 3.15 -7.53
C CYS A 50 -2.63 4.31 -6.83
N ALA A 51 -2.72 4.25 -5.51
CA ALA A 51 -3.31 5.29 -4.69
C ALA A 51 -2.48 5.56 -3.44
N LEU A 52 -2.52 6.80 -2.97
CA LEU A 52 -1.96 7.21 -1.70
C LEU A 52 -3.10 7.58 -0.77
N PHE A 53 -3.05 7.06 0.44
CA PHE A 53 -4.06 7.33 1.47
C PHE A 53 -3.42 7.92 2.72
N ARG A 54 -4.23 8.73 3.44
CA ARG A 54 -3.97 9.14 4.82
C ARG A 54 -5.16 8.68 5.66
N GLY A 55 -4.94 7.70 6.57
CA GLY A 55 -6.05 7.03 7.23
C GLY A 55 -6.99 6.36 6.21
N SER A 56 -8.25 6.76 6.16
CA SER A 56 -9.24 6.31 5.17
C SER A 56 -9.44 7.25 3.98
N GLU A 57 -8.77 8.41 3.99
CA GLU A 57 -8.88 9.41 2.93
C GLU A 57 -7.93 9.09 1.77
N MET A 58 -8.45 9.07 0.55
CA MET A 58 -7.66 8.95 -0.67
C MET A 58 -7.12 10.32 -1.07
N LEU A 59 -5.80 10.52 -1.00
CA LEU A 59 -5.15 11.77 -1.35
C LEU A 59 -4.97 11.92 -2.86
N THR A 60 -4.59 10.84 -3.52
CA THR A 60 -4.42 10.80 -4.98
C THR A 60 -4.58 9.39 -5.52
N PHE A 61 -5.00 9.30 -6.77
CA PHE A 61 -5.10 8.06 -7.53
C PHE A 61 -4.46 8.26 -8.91
N VAL A 62 -3.64 7.31 -9.31
CA VAL A 62 -2.90 7.35 -10.58
C VAL A 62 -3.03 6.01 -11.28
N GLU A 63 -3.26 6.03 -12.58
CA GLU A 63 -3.19 4.85 -13.44
C GLU A 63 -2.10 5.00 -14.47
N ASP A 64 -1.33 3.94 -14.66
CA ASP A 64 -0.28 3.87 -15.70
C ASP A 64 -0.12 2.43 -16.18
N VAL A 65 0.35 2.24 -17.40
CA VAL A 65 0.70 0.93 -17.97
C VAL A 65 1.80 0.25 -17.14
N GLY A 66 2.74 1.05 -16.62
CA GLY A 66 3.83 0.60 -15.76
C GLY A 66 3.59 0.93 -14.29
N ARG A 67 3.49 -0.07 -13.42
CA ARG A 67 3.35 0.15 -11.97
C ARG A 67 4.45 1.04 -11.36
N HIS A 68 5.65 1.02 -11.95
CA HIS A 68 6.77 1.84 -11.51
C HIS A 68 6.56 3.31 -11.85
N ASN A 69 6.00 3.61 -13.03
CA ASN A 69 5.63 4.98 -13.41
C ASN A 69 4.53 5.52 -12.49
N ALA A 70 3.54 4.69 -12.15
CA ALA A 70 2.46 5.09 -11.27
C ALA A 70 2.95 5.49 -9.87
N ILE A 71 3.88 4.74 -9.26
CA ILE A 71 4.45 5.12 -7.96
C ILE A 71 5.35 6.36 -8.08
N ASP A 72 6.08 6.53 -9.18
CA ASP A 72 6.90 7.71 -9.42
C ASP A 72 6.05 8.96 -9.60
N THR A 73 4.89 8.83 -10.25
CA THR A 73 3.90 9.92 -10.36
C THR A 73 3.35 10.31 -8.99
N ILE A 74 3.08 9.34 -8.11
CA ILE A 74 2.68 9.61 -6.72
C ILE A 74 3.81 10.32 -5.96
N ALA A 75 5.06 9.94 -6.18
CA ALA A 75 6.22 10.63 -5.61
C ALA A 75 6.28 12.10 -6.03
N GLY A 76 6.08 12.35 -7.32
CA GLY A 76 6.00 13.72 -7.88
C GLY A 76 4.82 14.50 -7.29
N TRP A 77 3.67 13.86 -7.13
CA TRP A 77 2.50 14.47 -6.50
C TRP A 77 2.79 14.89 -5.04
N MET A 78 3.40 13.99 -4.24
CA MET A 78 3.79 14.29 -2.86
C MET A 78 4.75 15.49 -2.78
N TRP A 79 5.71 15.55 -3.71
CA TRP A 79 6.67 16.65 -3.80
C TRP A 79 5.96 17.99 -4.11
N MET A 80 5.08 18.02 -5.10
CA MET A 80 4.42 19.24 -5.57
C MET A 80 3.41 19.80 -4.55
N HIS A 81 2.77 18.94 -3.76
CA HIS A 81 1.75 19.36 -2.80
C HIS A 81 2.33 19.64 -1.41
N GLY A 82 3.66 19.55 -1.24
CA GLY A 82 4.32 19.87 0.02
C GLY A 82 3.92 18.96 1.19
N ASP A 83 3.23 17.87 0.89
CA ASP A 83 2.61 17.01 1.89
C ASP A 83 3.63 16.15 2.66
N ALA A 84 4.82 16.02 2.11
CA ALA A 84 6.03 15.58 2.81
C ALA A 84 7.25 15.66 1.87
N PRO A 85 8.42 16.13 2.31
CA PRO A 85 9.67 15.86 1.63
C PRO A 85 9.82 14.34 1.40
N LEU A 86 10.54 13.94 0.36
CA LEU A 86 10.86 12.53 0.11
C LEU A 86 11.37 11.90 1.41
N GLY A 87 10.79 10.76 1.80
CA GLY A 87 11.10 10.06 3.04
C GLY A 87 10.24 10.41 4.25
N GLN A 88 9.26 11.31 4.15
CA GLN A 88 8.37 11.69 5.25
C GLN A 88 6.92 11.21 5.09
N GLY A 89 6.67 10.21 4.25
CA GLY A 89 5.33 9.61 4.06
C GLY A 89 4.85 8.72 5.22
N GLY A 90 5.38 8.90 6.43
CA GLY A 90 5.19 7.99 7.55
C GLY A 90 3.76 7.84 8.08
N ASP A 91 2.88 8.78 7.78
CA ASP A 91 1.45 8.76 8.10
C ASP A 91 0.59 8.19 6.97
N LYS A 92 1.21 7.74 5.89
CA LYS A 92 0.53 7.36 4.65
C LYS A 92 0.52 5.86 4.40
N VAL A 93 -0.42 5.44 3.60
CA VAL A 93 -0.57 4.07 3.09
C VAL A 93 -0.53 4.13 1.56
N PHE A 94 0.32 3.31 0.95
CA PHE A 94 0.38 3.15 -0.49
C PHE A 94 -0.40 1.90 -0.91
N TYR A 95 -1.30 2.06 -1.88
CA TYR A 95 -2.07 0.96 -2.46
C TYR A 95 -1.72 0.79 -3.94
N THR A 96 -1.61 -0.48 -4.38
CA THR A 96 -1.39 -0.79 -5.80
C THR A 96 -2.20 -2.01 -6.25
N THR A 97 -2.65 -2.00 -7.50
CA THR A 97 -3.21 -3.19 -8.14
C THR A 97 -2.13 -4.14 -8.67
N GLY A 98 -0.87 -3.67 -8.75
CA GLY A 98 0.27 -4.46 -9.23
C GLY A 98 0.86 -5.36 -8.14
N ARG A 99 1.74 -6.31 -8.54
CA ARG A 99 2.52 -7.12 -7.60
C ARG A 99 3.54 -6.27 -6.86
N LEU A 100 3.82 -6.61 -5.59
CA LEU A 100 4.89 -6.01 -4.81
C LEU A 100 6.21 -6.75 -5.09
N THR A 101 7.04 -6.14 -5.92
CA THR A 101 8.41 -6.55 -6.17
C THR A 101 9.37 -5.78 -5.25
N SER A 102 10.63 -6.20 -5.18
CA SER A 102 11.66 -5.48 -4.42
C SER A 102 11.78 -4.01 -4.84
N GLU A 103 11.64 -3.71 -6.13
CA GLU A 103 11.67 -2.34 -6.64
C GLU A 103 10.51 -1.49 -6.13
N MET A 104 9.29 -2.04 -6.10
CA MET A 104 8.12 -1.34 -5.57
C MET A 104 8.28 -1.08 -4.07
N VAL A 105 8.81 -2.05 -3.32
CA VAL A 105 9.13 -1.89 -1.90
C VAL A 105 10.19 -0.83 -1.69
N THR A 106 11.26 -0.83 -2.50
CA THR A 106 12.31 0.19 -2.47
C THR A 106 11.75 1.59 -2.66
N LYS A 107 10.93 1.77 -3.71
CA LYS A 107 10.31 3.08 -4.01
C LYS A 107 9.38 3.54 -2.89
N ALA A 108 8.54 2.66 -2.35
CA ALA A 108 7.68 2.98 -1.21
C ALA A 108 8.49 3.37 0.04
N ALA A 109 9.61 2.67 0.30
CA ALA A 109 10.52 3.02 1.38
C ALA A 109 11.17 4.40 1.18
N GLN A 110 11.58 4.73 -0.06
CA GLN A 110 12.12 6.05 -0.40
C GLN A 110 11.10 7.18 -0.19
N LEU A 111 9.82 6.92 -0.43
CA LEU A 111 8.74 7.85 -0.10
C LEU A 111 8.50 7.97 1.42
N GLY A 112 9.12 7.09 2.22
CA GLY A 112 8.91 7.02 3.66
C GLY A 112 7.57 6.40 4.05
N VAL A 113 6.86 5.73 3.13
CA VAL A 113 5.56 5.12 3.38
C VAL A 113 5.75 3.75 4.03
N PRO A 114 5.32 3.55 5.29
CA PRO A 114 5.61 2.33 6.03
C PRO A 114 4.65 1.17 5.74
N ILE A 115 3.48 1.46 5.18
CA ILE A 115 2.41 0.47 4.94
C ILE A 115 2.09 0.42 3.46
N VAL A 116 2.21 -0.77 2.88
CA VAL A 116 1.94 -0.99 1.46
C VAL A 116 0.92 -2.10 1.29
N ILE A 117 -0.11 -1.83 0.50
CA ILE A 117 -1.21 -2.77 0.21
C ILE A 117 -1.18 -3.10 -1.28
N SER A 118 -1.27 -4.39 -1.61
CA SER A 118 -1.39 -4.86 -2.98
C SER A 118 -2.64 -5.72 -3.16
N ARG A 119 -3.35 -5.49 -4.26
CA ARG A 119 -4.42 -6.39 -4.71
C ARG A 119 -3.86 -7.75 -5.18
N ASN A 120 -2.61 -7.75 -5.64
CA ASN A 120 -1.88 -8.94 -6.07
C ASN A 120 -0.96 -9.47 -4.97
N GLY A 121 -0.13 -10.45 -5.32
CA GLY A 121 0.83 -11.05 -4.40
C GLY A 121 2.11 -10.22 -4.23
N VAL A 122 2.93 -10.71 -3.33
CA VAL A 122 4.26 -10.19 -2.99
C VAL A 122 5.29 -11.19 -3.53
N THR A 123 6.39 -10.71 -4.12
CA THR A 123 7.51 -11.57 -4.48
C THR A 123 8.36 -11.87 -3.25
N GLN A 124 9.10 -12.99 -3.27
CA GLN A 124 9.98 -13.35 -2.17
C GLN A 124 10.98 -12.22 -1.86
N MET A 125 11.66 -11.69 -2.88
CA MET A 125 12.60 -10.57 -2.71
C MET A 125 11.92 -9.31 -2.14
N GLY A 126 10.69 -9.03 -2.54
CA GLY A 126 9.91 -7.92 -1.99
C GLY A 126 9.60 -8.13 -0.50
N TYR A 127 9.21 -9.33 -0.13
CA TYR A 127 8.96 -9.70 1.27
C TYR A 127 10.22 -9.59 2.14
N GLU A 128 11.34 -10.16 1.68
CA GLU A 128 12.61 -10.13 2.42
C GLU A 128 13.10 -8.68 2.64
N LEU A 129 13.02 -7.86 1.59
CA LEU A 129 13.42 -6.46 1.66
C LEU A 129 12.52 -5.67 2.61
N ALA A 130 11.20 -5.82 2.52
CA ALA A 130 10.26 -5.14 3.40
C ALA A 130 10.47 -5.52 4.87
N THR A 131 10.75 -6.79 5.14
CA THR A 131 11.07 -7.27 6.49
C THR A 131 12.35 -6.59 7.02
N LYS A 132 13.40 -6.50 6.20
CA LYS A 132 14.65 -5.81 6.57
C LYS A 132 14.44 -4.31 6.84
N LEU A 133 13.57 -3.67 6.05
CA LEU A 133 13.26 -2.24 6.19
C LEU A 133 12.23 -1.96 7.29
N GLY A 134 11.64 -2.98 7.91
CA GLY A 134 10.61 -2.83 8.93
C GLY A 134 9.30 -2.26 8.39
N MET A 135 8.95 -2.55 7.14
CA MET A 135 7.69 -2.15 6.51
C MET A 135 6.57 -3.16 6.77
N THR A 136 5.34 -2.72 6.60
CA THR A 136 4.16 -3.59 6.67
C THR A 136 3.64 -3.83 5.27
N LEU A 137 3.53 -5.09 4.88
CA LEU A 137 3.01 -5.48 3.57
C LEU A 137 1.72 -6.28 3.69
N PHE A 138 0.71 -5.82 2.98
CA PHE A 138 -0.52 -6.56 2.72
C PHE A 138 -0.58 -6.96 1.25
N GLY A 139 -0.90 -8.21 0.98
CA GLY A 139 -1.14 -8.65 -0.38
C GLY A 139 -2.44 -9.42 -0.50
N ARG A 140 -2.84 -9.71 -1.74
CA ARG A 140 -4.14 -10.30 -2.09
C ARG A 140 -5.31 -9.55 -1.47
N ALA A 141 -5.16 -8.24 -1.30
CA ALA A 141 -6.15 -7.39 -0.69
C ALA A 141 -7.33 -7.19 -1.66
N SER A 142 -8.42 -7.88 -1.41
CA SER A 142 -9.64 -7.84 -2.22
C SER A 142 -10.86 -7.99 -1.33
N GLN A 143 -11.77 -7.03 -1.40
CA GLN A 143 -12.95 -6.99 -0.54
C GLN A 143 -12.58 -7.09 0.95
N ARG A 144 -12.98 -8.20 1.59
CA ARG A 144 -12.70 -8.49 3.00
C ARG A 144 -11.50 -9.42 3.22
N HIS A 145 -10.85 -9.89 2.14
CA HIS A 145 -9.72 -10.79 2.21
C HIS A 145 -8.41 -10.04 2.01
N PHE A 146 -7.41 -10.39 2.80
CA PHE A 146 -6.04 -9.92 2.66
C PHE A 146 -5.10 -10.88 3.39
N ILE A 147 -3.82 -10.78 3.07
CA ILE A 147 -2.74 -11.49 3.77
C ILE A 147 -1.76 -10.43 4.26
N CYS A 148 -1.53 -10.37 5.56
CA CYS A 148 -0.42 -9.60 6.12
C CYS A 148 0.85 -10.46 6.05
N TYR A 149 1.86 -10.00 5.31
CA TYR A 149 3.10 -10.75 5.11
C TYR A 149 4.16 -10.42 6.16
N CYS A 150 4.27 -9.15 6.55
CA CYS A 150 5.24 -8.68 7.54
C CYS A 150 4.77 -7.38 8.19
N GLY A 151 5.43 -6.97 9.29
CA GLY A 151 5.13 -5.74 10.00
C GLY A 151 3.81 -5.81 10.80
N PHE A 152 3.53 -6.94 11.43
CA PHE A 152 2.30 -7.22 12.17
C PHE A 152 2.06 -6.25 13.34
N ASP A 153 3.11 -5.65 13.85
CA ASP A 153 3.08 -4.65 14.93
C ASP A 153 2.31 -3.37 14.57
N ARG A 154 2.14 -3.09 13.26
CA ARG A 154 1.34 -1.96 12.76
C ARG A 154 -0.07 -2.31 12.38
N PHE A 155 -0.45 -3.57 12.49
CA PHE A 155 -1.79 -4.03 12.14
C PHE A 155 -2.62 -4.28 13.40
N ASP A 156 -3.77 -3.60 13.49
CA ASP A 156 -4.77 -3.81 14.52
C ASP A 156 -5.89 -4.69 13.95
N ALA A 157 -5.84 -5.98 14.29
CA ALA A 157 -6.93 -6.91 13.96
C ALA A 157 -8.15 -6.58 14.81
N GLU A 158 -9.31 -6.49 14.16
CA GLU A 158 -10.60 -6.30 14.82
C GLU A 158 -11.38 -7.62 14.76
N PRO A 159 -12.13 -7.98 15.80
CA PRO A 159 -12.96 -9.17 15.76
C PRO A 159 -13.94 -9.08 14.57
N GLU A 160 -14.00 -10.14 13.79
CA GLU A 160 -14.95 -10.19 12.67
C GLU A 160 -16.39 -10.14 13.25
N PRO A 161 -17.26 -9.24 12.75
CA PRO A 161 -18.64 -9.23 13.19
C PRO A 161 -19.24 -10.63 12.94
N GLU A 162 -19.93 -11.19 13.93
CA GLU A 162 -20.56 -12.50 13.80
C GLU A 162 -21.35 -12.55 12.50
N ARG A 163 -21.03 -13.51 11.65
CA ARG A 163 -21.80 -13.75 10.44
C ARG A 163 -23.21 -14.14 10.85
N PRO A 164 -24.26 -13.46 10.37
CA PRO A 164 -25.62 -13.91 10.63
C PRO A 164 -25.73 -15.37 10.22
N ALA A 165 -26.20 -16.23 11.13
CA ALA A 165 -26.39 -17.65 10.86
C ALA A 165 -27.24 -17.80 9.58
N VAL A 166 -26.72 -18.51 8.60
CA VAL A 166 -27.47 -18.84 7.37
C VAL A 166 -28.63 -19.72 7.80
N ARG A 167 -29.85 -19.18 7.79
CA ARG A 167 -31.05 -19.99 7.95
C ARG A 167 -31.21 -20.83 6.69
N VAL A 168 -30.90 -22.10 6.79
CA VAL A 168 -31.29 -23.07 5.77
C VAL A 168 -32.82 -23.22 5.89
N VAL A 169 -33.56 -22.68 4.94
CA VAL A 169 -35.00 -22.96 4.81
C VAL A 169 -35.11 -24.36 4.22
N SER A 170 -35.41 -25.33 5.07
CA SER A 170 -35.82 -26.66 4.60
C SER A 170 -37.16 -26.53 3.92
N SER A 171 -37.20 -26.70 2.60
CA SER A 171 -38.42 -26.89 1.84
C SER A 171 -39.02 -28.26 2.18
N SER A 172 -40.19 -28.21 2.83
CA SER A 172 -41.08 -29.37 3.00
C SER A 172 -41.87 -29.60 1.75
#